data_234bcd7052d305eeb1302327e15bea12
#
_entry.id   234bcd7052d305eeb1302327e15bea12
#
_cell.length_a   1.000
_cell.length_b   1.000
_cell.length_c   1.000
_cell.angle_alpha   90.00
_cell.angle_beta   90.00
_cell.angle_gamma   90.00
#
_symmetry.space_group_name_H-M   'P 1'
#
loop_
_entity.id
_entity.type
_entity.pdbx_description
1 polymer ?
#
loop_
_entity_poly.entity_id
_entity_poly.type
_entity_poly.pdbx_seq_one_letter_code
_entity_poly.pdbx_strand_id
1 'polypeptide(L)'
;MENAVNSAAVSALLYGLAPGSGAAEPAVQFARQLLSGNSWKSSSPGSPPLQSVFTHLNGTHAIPPEDAGSSPQERMESLRRQLRQHTEPWTSSEIPRLLRLLEQTVGGLPCHDAADISLYDYQKITAALASCAAGYLAGAGSPGSCLEPKFRDKKACLLYSADFSGIQKFLFTVATKGALPSLRSRSFFLELLMEHYIDELLSACGASRVNLLYAGGGHCYILLPNTPQVLLSITAWNTRFNDWLAGQFGISLFLADGWTGCSGNELMNIPAEQMPYTAMFRRVSAAIAR
;
A
#
# COMPACT_ATOMS: atom_id res chain seq x y z
N MET A 1 -2.02 -14.63 -13.24
CA MET A 1 -2.14 -13.25 -12.74
C MET A 1 -1.27 -13.04 -11.48
N GLU A 2 -1.45 -13.83 -10.45
CA GLU A 2 -0.68 -13.71 -9.17
C GLU A 2 0.84 -13.66 -9.37
N ASN A 3 1.42 -14.56 -10.15
CA ASN A 3 2.86 -14.53 -10.43
C ASN A 3 3.32 -13.20 -11.08
N ALA A 4 2.54 -12.63 -12.01
CA ALA A 4 2.89 -11.37 -12.64
C ALA A 4 2.79 -10.18 -11.66
N VAL A 5 1.76 -10.17 -10.80
CA VAL A 5 1.57 -9.17 -9.74
C VAL A 5 2.76 -9.15 -8.78
N ASN A 6 3.10 -10.30 -8.25
CA ASN A 6 4.13 -10.43 -7.22
C ASN A 6 5.56 -10.29 -7.79
N SER A 7 5.82 -10.78 -9.02
CA SER A 7 7.10 -10.53 -9.70
C SER A 7 7.34 -9.04 -9.91
N ALA A 8 6.36 -8.32 -10.46
CA ALA A 8 6.47 -6.88 -10.66
C ALA A 8 6.64 -6.11 -9.33
N ALA A 9 5.99 -6.55 -8.24
CA ALA A 9 6.17 -5.97 -6.93
C ALA A 9 7.60 -6.13 -6.41
N VAL A 10 8.16 -7.34 -6.47
CA VAL A 10 9.56 -7.61 -6.04
C VAL A 10 10.54 -6.82 -6.91
N SER A 11 10.38 -6.85 -8.24
CA SER A 11 11.24 -6.10 -9.16
C SER A 11 11.24 -4.60 -8.85
N ALA A 12 10.06 -4.02 -8.54
CA ALA A 12 9.93 -2.61 -8.19
C ALA A 12 10.59 -2.27 -6.84
N LEU A 13 10.39 -3.12 -5.81
CA LEU A 13 11.00 -2.91 -4.49
C LEU A 13 12.53 -2.93 -4.54
N LEU A 14 13.11 -3.75 -5.40
CA LEU A 14 14.56 -3.91 -5.53
C LEU A 14 15.19 -2.94 -6.54
N TYR A 15 14.40 -2.29 -7.38
CA TYR A 15 14.91 -1.45 -8.46
C TYR A 15 15.77 -0.28 -7.93
N GLY A 16 16.99 -0.21 -8.42
CA GLY A 16 17.97 0.81 -8.01
C GLY A 16 18.61 0.58 -6.63
N LEU A 17 18.15 -0.40 -5.87
CA LEU A 17 18.66 -0.73 -4.53
C LEU A 17 19.57 -1.95 -4.55
N ALA A 18 19.16 -3.01 -5.23
CA ALA A 18 19.95 -4.23 -5.35
C ALA A 18 21.07 -4.09 -6.40
N PRO A 19 22.26 -4.65 -6.14
CA PRO A 19 23.31 -4.74 -7.15
C PRO A 19 22.83 -5.58 -8.34
N GLY A 20 22.97 -5.06 -9.56
CA GLY A 20 22.56 -5.77 -10.77
C GLY A 20 21.05 -5.77 -11.04
N SER A 21 20.24 -4.95 -10.34
CA SER A 21 18.87 -4.66 -10.74
C SER A 21 18.93 -3.96 -12.13
N GLY A 22 18.85 -4.77 -13.17
CA GLY A 22 19.03 -4.37 -14.56
C GLY A 22 17.96 -3.42 -15.09
N ALA A 23 17.71 -3.42 -16.40
CA ALA A 23 16.64 -2.62 -17.00
C ALA A 23 15.31 -2.92 -16.30
N ALA A 24 14.62 -1.87 -15.84
CA ALA A 24 13.34 -2.03 -15.16
C ALA A 24 12.34 -2.74 -16.08
N GLU A 25 11.60 -3.69 -15.55
CA GLU A 25 10.45 -4.29 -16.23
C GLU A 25 9.47 -3.18 -16.70
N PRO A 26 8.75 -3.35 -17.83
CA PRO A 26 7.82 -2.34 -18.33
C PRO A 26 6.83 -1.81 -17.29
N ALA A 27 6.34 -2.68 -16.41
CA ALA A 27 5.43 -2.29 -15.33
C ALA A 27 6.09 -1.38 -14.30
N VAL A 28 7.37 -1.63 -13.96
CA VAL A 28 8.15 -0.78 -13.04
C VAL A 28 8.46 0.57 -13.70
N GLN A 29 8.82 0.57 -14.99
CA GLN A 29 9.04 1.81 -15.74
C GLN A 29 7.76 2.66 -15.80
N PHE A 30 6.62 2.05 -16.07
CA PHE A 30 5.31 2.72 -16.06
C PHE A 30 5.01 3.34 -14.69
N ALA A 31 5.16 2.58 -13.61
CA ALA A 31 4.93 3.06 -12.24
C ALA A 31 5.82 4.28 -11.92
N ARG A 32 7.10 4.21 -12.24
CA ARG A 32 8.03 5.32 -12.04
C ARG A 32 7.69 6.55 -12.88
N GLN A 33 7.23 6.36 -14.13
CA GLN A 33 6.77 7.47 -14.96
C GLN A 33 5.55 8.19 -14.38
N LEU A 34 4.64 7.45 -13.70
CA LEU A 34 3.51 8.07 -13.01
C LEU A 34 3.98 8.93 -11.83
N LEU A 35 5.00 8.48 -11.10
CA LEU A 35 5.53 9.18 -9.93
C LEU A 35 6.43 10.36 -10.32
N SER A 36 7.27 10.22 -11.35
CA SER A 36 8.19 11.28 -11.79
C SER A 36 7.50 12.46 -12.50
N GLY A 37 6.28 12.30 -12.96
CA GLY A 37 5.48 13.36 -13.59
C GLY A 37 4.92 14.41 -12.63
N ASN A 38 5.12 14.24 -11.32
CA ASN A 38 4.68 15.18 -10.31
C ASN A 38 5.72 16.29 -10.07
N SER A 39 5.28 17.50 -9.74
CA SER A 39 6.13 18.66 -9.43
C SER A 39 6.70 18.61 -8.01
N TRP A 40 7.26 17.49 -7.61
CA TRP A 40 7.90 17.35 -6.29
C TRP A 40 9.25 18.03 -6.25
N LYS A 41 9.62 18.54 -5.08
CA LYS A 41 10.95 19.11 -4.88
C LYS A 41 11.95 17.96 -4.75
N SER A 42 12.93 17.91 -5.67
CA SER A 42 14.00 16.92 -5.60
C SER A 42 14.82 17.09 -4.32
N SER A 43 15.28 15.98 -3.76
CA SER A 43 16.26 16.01 -2.66
C SER A 43 17.64 16.37 -3.22
N SER A 44 18.40 17.17 -2.46
CA SER A 44 19.79 17.46 -2.77
C SER A 44 20.74 16.49 -2.05
N PRO A 45 21.94 16.25 -2.59
CA PRO A 45 22.99 15.57 -1.81
C PRO A 45 23.18 16.27 -0.46
N GLY A 46 23.00 15.52 0.65
CA GLY A 46 23.06 16.10 2.00
C GLY A 46 21.73 16.57 2.58
N SER A 47 20.60 16.32 1.91
CA SER A 47 19.29 16.51 2.54
C SER A 47 19.22 15.74 3.87
N PRO A 48 18.69 16.39 4.94
CA PRO A 48 18.60 15.73 6.23
C PRO A 48 17.67 14.52 6.17
N PRO A 49 17.88 13.51 7.02
CA PRO A 49 16.96 12.39 7.15
C PRO A 49 15.56 12.88 7.53
N LEU A 50 14.55 12.19 7.00
CA LEU A 50 13.16 12.42 7.36
C LEU A 50 12.94 12.00 8.82
N GLN A 51 12.12 12.75 9.52
CA GLN A 51 11.74 12.48 10.90
C GLN A 51 10.25 12.13 10.98
N SER A 52 9.91 11.21 11.90
CA SER A 52 8.51 10.96 12.20
C SER A 52 7.84 12.21 12.78
N VAL A 53 6.59 12.46 12.41
CA VAL A 53 5.76 13.51 13.01
C VAL A 53 5.64 13.35 14.53
N PHE A 54 5.76 12.14 15.05
CA PHE A 54 5.73 11.85 16.48
C PHE A 54 6.99 12.30 17.25
N THR A 55 8.10 12.57 16.54
CA THR A 55 9.32 13.12 17.15
C THR A 55 9.04 14.44 17.89
N HIS A 56 8.19 15.30 17.31
CA HIS A 56 7.80 16.57 17.90
C HIS A 56 6.90 16.43 19.14
N LEU A 57 6.13 15.32 19.23
CA LEU A 57 5.25 15.07 20.38
C LEU A 57 6.02 14.61 21.60
N ASN A 58 7.12 13.88 21.42
CA ASN A 58 7.92 13.31 22.51
C ASN A 58 9.13 14.15 22.92
N GLY A 59 9.44 15.20 22.19
CA GLY A 59 10.48 16.21 22.53
C GLY A 59 11.94 15.74 22.50
N THR A 60 12.22 14.45 22.55
CA THR A 60 13.59 13.96 22.74
C THR A 60 13.95 12.69 21.94
N HIS A 61 12.99 11.96 21.38
CA HIS A 61 13.28 10.70 20.70
C HIS A 61 12.65 10.67 19.30
N ALA A 62 13.53 10.59 18.29
CA ALA A 62 13.10 10.24 16.93
C ALA A 62 12.53 8.81 16.96
N ILE A 63 11.28 8.63 16.49
CA ILE A 63 10.70 7.32 16.24
C ILE A 63 10.67 7.14 14.71
N PRO A 64 11.29 6.18 14.17
CA PRO A 64 12.48 5.45 14.58
C PRO A 64 13.74 6.23 14.16
N PRO A 65 14.90 5.93 14.46
CA PRO A 65 15.44 4.58 14.43
C PRO A 65 16.53 4.34 15.49
N GLU A 66 16.76 3.08 15.73
CA GLU A 66 17.97 2.58 16.39
C GLU A 66 19.28 3.07 15.71
N ASP A 67 19.23 3.55 14.45
CA ASP A 67 20.37 4.03 13.64
C ASP A 67 20.43 5.55 13.45
N ALA A 68 19.92 6.34 14.37
CA ALA A 68 19.89 7.81 14.26
C ALA A 68 21.28 8.48 14.04
N GLY A 69 22.38 7.76 14.22
CA GLY A 69 23.74 8.22 13.98
C GLY A 69 24.34 7.85 12.63
N SER A 70 23.70 6.95 11.84
CA SER A 70 24.26 6.47 10.56
C SER A 70 23.98 7.46 9.42
N SER A 71 24.99 7.71 8.61
CA SER A 71 24.84 8.52 7.39
C SER A 71 23.92 7.84 6.36
N PRO A 72 23.28 8.60 5.44
CA PRO A 72 22.52 8.03 4.34
C PRO A 72 23.29 6.98 3.54
N GLN A 73 24.58 7.18 3.34
CA GLN A 73 25.48 6.27 2.64
C GLN A 73 25.66 4.96 3.40
N GLU A 74 25.90 5.02 4.70
CA GLU A 74 26.06 3.83 5.55
C GLU A 74 24.78 2.98 5.59
N ARG A 75 23.62 3.62 5.67
CA ARG A 75 22.32 2.93 5.60
C ARG A 75 22.12 2.23 4.27
N MET A 76 22.42 2.90 3.15
CA MET A 76 22.33 2.32 1.82
C MET A 76 23.31 1.16 1.63
N GLU A 77 24.53 1.26 2.17
CA GLU A 77 25.51 0.16 2.14
C GLU A 77 25.07 -1.01 3.01
N SER A 78 24.48 -0.74 4.17
CA SER A 78 23.89 -1.76 5.04
C SER A 78 22.80 -2.52 4.32
N LEU A 79 21.85 -1.82 3.69
CA LEU A 79 20.81 -2.44 2.87
C LEU A 79 21.41 -3.32 1.77
N ARG A 80 22.34 -2.78 0.97
CA ARG A 80 22.99 -3.53 -0.12
C ARG A 80 23.73 -4.76 0.36
N ARG A 81 24.33 -4.71 1.55
CA ARG A 81 24.99 -5.86 2.20
C ARG A 81 23.97 -6.94 2.55
N GLN A 82 22.86 -6.56 3.17
CA GLN A 82 21.80 -7.49 3.54
C GLN A 82 21.13 -8.11 2.31
N LEU A 83 20.89 -7.34 1.25
CA LEU A 83 20.36 -7.85 -0.01
C LEU A 83 21.32 -8.84 -0.68
N ARG A 84 22.67 -8.63 -0.61
CA ARG A 84 23.67 -9.56 -1.13
C ARG A 84 23.79 -10.84 -0.31
N GLN A 85 23.50 -10.81 0.97
CA GLN A 85 23.50 -12.00 1.85
C GLN A 85 22.29 -12.91 1.58
N HIS A 86 21.25 -12.39 0.96
CA HIS A 86 20.11 -13.17 0.50
C HIS A 86 20.46 -13.82 -0.84
N THR A 87 20.78 -15.11 -0.81
CA THR A 87 21.31 -15.87 -1.97
C THR A 87 20.19 -16.41 -2.87
N GLU A 88 19.01 -16.65 -2.30
CA GLU A 88 17.86 -17.15 -3.04
C GLU A 88 17.11 -16.01 -3.77
N PRO A 89 16.43 -16.30 -4.88
CA PRO A 89 15.56 -15.32 -5.53
C PRO A 89 14.43 -14.87 -4.58
N TRP A 90 14.20 -13.58 -4.49
CA TRP A 90 13.07 -13.03 -3.74
C TRP A 90 11.74 -13.51 -4.32
N THR A 91 10.91 -14.11 -3.49
CA THR A 91 9.60 -14.66 -3.86
C THR A 91 8.46 -13.84 -3.26
N SER A 92 7.23 -14.12 -3.69
CA SER A 92 6.04 -13.47 -3.14
C SER A 92 5.90 -13.64 -1.61
N SER A 93 6.27 -14.80 -1.09
CA SER A 93 6.20 -15.10 0.35
C SER A 93 7.18 -14.26 1.18
N GLU A 94 8.21 -13.69 0.55
CA GLU A 94 9.23 -12.88 1.22
C GLU A 94 8.99 -11.37 1.14
N ILE A 95 7.95 -10.94 0.40
CA ILE A 95 7.59 -9.52 0.29
C ILE A 95 7.44 -8.84 1.67
N PRO A 96 6.79 -9.44 2.68
CA PRO A 96 6.70 -8.82 4.01
C PRO A 96 8.07 -8.61 4.67
N ARG A 97 8.99 -9.57 4.49
CA ARG A 97 10.37 -9.45 4.99
C ARG A 97 11.13 -8.34 4.26
N LEU A 98 10.98 -8.26 2.94
CA LEU A 98 11.61 -7.22 2.12
C LEU A 98 11.08 -5.83 2.48
N LEU A 99 9.78 -5.66 2.66
CA LEU A 99 9.18 -4.42 3.12
C LEU A 99 9.74 -3.98 4.47
N ARG A 100 9.81 -4.90 5.45
CA ARG A 100 10.39 -4.60 6.76
C ARG A 100 11.87 -4.19 6.66
N LEU A 101 12.65 -4.89 5.85
CA LEU A 101 14.06 -4.55 5.62
C LEU A 101 14.20 -3.13 5.04
N LEU A 102 13.41 -2.79 4.03
CA LEU A 102 13.44 -1.46 3.41
C LEU A 102 12.98 -0.38 4.39
N GLU A 103 11.90 -0.61 5.14
CA GLU A 103 11.41 0.32 6.15
C GLU A 103 12.47 0.64 7.19
N GLN A 104 13.12 -0.38 7.75
CA GLN A 104 14.15 -0.22 8.77
C GLN A 104 15.41 0.47 8.25
N THR A 105 15.80 0.25 7.00
CA THR A 105 17.07 0.77 6.46
C THR A 105 16.92 2.11 5.74
N VAL A 106 15.87 2.29 4.95
CA VAL A 106 15.68 3.47 4.08
C VAL A 106 14.40 4.26 4.37
N GLY A 107 13.62 3.88 5.39
CA GLY A 107 12.39 4.59 5.77
C GLY A 107 12.60 6.05 6.17
N GLY A 108 13.76 6.39 6.74
CA GLY A 108 14.14 7.77 7.06
C GLY A 108 14.93 8.48 5.96
N LEU A 109 15.22 7.84 4.83
CA LEU A 109 15.94 8.49 3.74
C LEU A 109 14.97 9.16 2.76
N PRO A 110 15.22 10.43 2.38
CA PRO A 110 14.41 11.09 1.38
C PRO A 110 14.61 10.45 0.00
N CYS A 111 13.52 10.35 -0.77
CA CYS A 111 13.59 9.95 -2.17
C CYS A 111 14.29 11.04 -3.00
N HIS A 112 15.05 10.63 -4.03
CA HIS A 112 15.70 11.58 -4.93
C HIS A 112 14.69 12.52 -5.61
N ASP A 113 13.56 11.98 -6.04
CA ASP A 113 12.56 12.73 -6.83
C ASP A 113 11.60 13.54 -5.94
N ALA A 114 11.58 13.29 -4.60
CA ALA A 114 10.71 13.94 -3.64
C ALA A 114 11.37 14.03 -2.26
N ALA A 115 11.83 15.22 -1.88
CA ALA A 115 12.62 15.43 -0.67
C ALA A 115 11.84 15.21 0.65
N ASP A 116 10.52 15.25 0.60
CA ASP A 116 9.60 15.08 1.72
C ASP A 116 8.92 13.69 1.76
N ILE A 117 9.31 12.80 0.84
CA ILE A 117 8.82 11.42 0.78
C ILE A 117 9.97 10.47 1.07
N SER A 118 9.70 9.45 1.91
CA SER A 118 10.70 8.44 2.20
C SER A 118 10.99 7.55 0.98
N LEU A 119 12.24 7.10 0.87
CA LEU A 119 12.61 6.16 -0.19
C LEU A 119 11.84 4.84 -0.06
N TYR A 120 11.51 4.42 1.17
CA TYR A 120 10.65 3.26 1.42
C TYR A 120 9.24 3.45 0.83
N ASP A 121 8.59 4.58 1.15
CA ASP A 121 7.22 4.85 0.66
C ASP A 121 7.20 4.98 -0.86
N TYR A 122 8.21 5.63 -1.45
CA TYR A 122 8.35 5.73 -2.90
C TYR A 122 8.47 4.35 -3.55
N GLN A 123 9.31 3.46 -3.01
CA GLN A 123 9.46 2.09 -3.53
C GLN A 123 8.19 1.27 -3.34
N LYS A 124 7.52 1.38 -2.19
CA LYS A 124 6.27 0.68 -1.90
C LYS A 124 5.16 1.08 -2.87
N ILE A 125 4.97 2.38 -3.11
CA ILE A 125 3.98 2.88 -4.08
C ILE A 125 4.34 2.47 -5.50
N THR A 126 5.64 2.54 -5.88
CA THR A 126 6.11 2.04 -7.17
C THR A 126 5.74 0.56 -7.35
N ALA A 127 5.94 -0.25 -6.31
CA ALA A 127 5.62 -1.67 -6.34
C ALA A 127 4.10 -1.92 -6.45
N ALA A 128 3.27 -1.14 -5.74
CA ALA A 128 1.81 -1.21 -5.85
C ALA A 128 1.32 -0.90 -7.27
N LEU A 129 1.83 0.17 -7.88
CA LEU A 129 1.47 0.57 -9.23
C LEU A 129 1.95 -0.44 -10.29
N ALA A 130 3.19 -0.93 -10.15
CA ALA A 130 3.76 -1.92 -11.05
C ALA A 130 2.97 -3.24 -10.99
N SER A 131 2.64 -3.71 -9.80
CA SER A 131 1.83 -4.91 -9.59
C SER A 131 0.44 -4.79 -10.21
N CYS A 132 -0.20 -3.62 -10.10
CA CYS A 132 -1.49 -3.35 -10.73
C CYS A 132 -1.41 -3.37 -12.26
N ALA A 133 -0.40 -2.72 -12.85
CA ALA A 133 -0.21 -2.71 -14.30
C ALA A 133 0.05 -4.12 -14.85
N ALA A 134 0.96 -4.87 -14.21
CA ALA A 134 1.28 -6.24 -14.60
C ALA A 134 0.07 -7.18 -14.46
N GLY A 135 -0.66 -7.08 -13.34
CA GLY A 135 -1.86 -7.88 -13.09
C GLY A 135 -2.99 -7.58 -14.06
N TYR A 136 -3.19 -6.31 -14.40
CA TYR A 136 -4.19 -5.90 -15.39
C TYR A 136 -3.88 -6.49 -16.77
N LEU A 137 -2.63 -6.38 -17.26
CA LEU A 137 -2.22 -6.94 -18.54
C LEU A 137 -2.34 -8.47 -18.58
N ALA A 138 -1.91 -9.14 -17.51
CA ALA A 138 -2.04 -10.59 -17.38
C ALA A 138 -3.52 -11.05 -17.36
N GLY A 139 -4.38 -10.29 -16.71
CA GLY A 139 -5.82 -10.58 -16.62
C GLY A 139 -6.60 -10.26 -17.91
N ALA A 140 -6.16 -9.27 -18.67
CA ALA A 140 -6.80 -8.88 -19.93
C ALA A 140 -6.48 -9.85 -21.09
N GLY A 141 -5.52 -10.77 -20.92
CA GLY A 141 -5.09 -11.70 -21.97
C GLY A 141 -4.56 -11.00 -23.24
N SER A 142 -4.25 -9.72 -23.16
CA SER A 142 -3.87 -8.90 -24.29
C SER A 142 -2.36 -8.67 -24.29
N PRO A 143 -1.65 -8.95 -25.39
CA PRO A 143 -0.22 -8.70 -25.51
C PRO A 143 0.04 -7.18 -25.70
N GLY A 144 -0.36 -6.35 -24.77
CA GLY A 144 -0.11 -4.92 -24.77
C GLY A 144 1.04 -4.56 -23.85
N SER A 145 1.65 -3.39 -24.06
CA SER A 145 2.65 -2.84 -23.18
C SER A 145 2.04 -1.72 -22.34
N CYS A 146 2.32 -1.73 -21.04
CA CYS A 146 1.95 -0.60 -20.17
C CYS A 146 2.74 0.69 -20.51
N LEU A 147 3.74 0.61 -21.34
CA LEU A 147 4.49 1.77 -21.84
C LEU A 147 3.82 2.46 -23.04
N GLU A 148 2.77 1.89 -23.60
CA GLU A 148 1.98 2.55 -24.65
C GLU A 148 1.33 3.83 -24.11
N PRO A 149 1.39 4.97 -24.83
CA PRO A 149 0.85 6.25 -24.36
C PRO A 149 -0.61 6.17 -23.88
N LYS A 150 -1.44 5.39 -24.58
CA LYS A 150 -2.86 5.19 -24.26
C LYS A 150 -3.10 4.33 -23.01
N PHE A 151 -2.07 3.64 -22.48
CA PHE A 151 -2.26 2.82 -21.31
C PHE A 151 -2.59 3.65 -20.06
N ARG A 152 -2.08 4.89 -19.99
CA ARG A 152 -2.40 5.81 -18.89
C ARG A 152 -3.88 6.18 -18.80
N ASP A 153 -4.64 6.05 -19.89
CA ASP A 153 -6.08 6.31 -19.92
C ASP A 153 -6.91 5.10 -19.47
N LYS A 154 -6.31 3.90 -19.52
CA LYS A 154 -6.98 2.67 -19.11
C LYS A 154 -7.13 2.65 -17.59
N LYS A 155 -8.30 2.23 -17.12
CA LYS A 155 -8.55 2.00 -15.68
C LYS A 155 -7.91 0.68 -15.25
N ALA A 156 -6.59 0.64 -15.28
CA ALA A 156 -5.82 -0.55 -14.97
C ALA A 156 -5.73 -0.83 -13.47
N CYS A 157 -5.94 0.17 -12.63
CA CYS A 157 -5.96 0.06 -11.19
C CYS A 157 -7.38 0.12 -10.64
N LEU A 158 -7.60 -0.53 -9.51
CA LEU A 158 -8.82 -0.51 -8.70
C LEU A 158 -8.45 0.08 -7.34
N LEU A 159 -8.98 1.23 -6.99
CA LEU A 159 -8.90 1.74 -5.62
C LEU A 159 -10.04 1.13 -4.82
N TYR A 160 -9.69 0.31 -3.84
CA TYR A 160 -10.58 -0.35 -2.91
C TYR A 160 -10.49 0.30 -1.55
N SER A 161 -11.61 0.36 -0.83
CA SER A 161 -11.65 0.78 0.56
C SER A 161 -12.67 -0.03 1.34
N ALA A 162 -12.36 -0.31 2.59
CA ALA A 162 -13.27 -0.94 3.53
C ALA A 162 -13.22 -0.21 4.87
N ASP A 163 -14.37 -0.19 5.56
CA ASP A 163 -14.56 0.50 6.83
C ASP A 163 -15.50 -0.30 7.75
N PHE A 164 -15.09 -0.48 9.00
CA PHE A 164 -15.99 -1.09 9.99
C PHE A 164 -17.10 -0.13 10.41
N SER A 165 -18.32 -0.47 10.10
CA SER A 165 -19.50 0.19 10.61
C SER A 165 -19.90 -0.36 11.99
N GLY A 166 -20.33 0.51 12.91
CA GLY A 166 -20.76 0.12 14.25
C GLY A 166 -19.65 0.13 15.31
N ILE A 167 -18.44 0.56 14.98
CA ILE A 167 -17.27 0.61 15.88
C ILE A 167 -17.62 1.29 17.22
N GLN A 168 -18.26 2.47 17.18
CA GLN A 168 -18.59 3.20 18.41
C GLN A 168 -19.52 2.39 19.34
N LYS A 169 -20.58 1.80 18.78
CA LYS A 169 -21.48 0.94 19.55
C LYS A 169 -20.73 -0.27 20.12
N PHE A 170 -19.89 -0.91 19.33
CA PHE A 170 -19.07 -2.03 19.75
C PHE A 170 -18.11 -1.64 20.88
N LEU A 171 -17.40 -0.51 20.75
CA LEU A 171 -16.42 -0.06 21.74
C LEU A 171 -17.08 0.37 23.06
N PHE A 172 -18.17 1.16 23.00
CA PHE A 172 -18.75 1.79 24.18
C PHE A 172 -19.86 0.97 24.87
N THR A 173 -20.20 -0.21 24.39
CA THR A 173 -21.05 -1.17 25.10
C THR A 173 -20.24 -1.87 26.19
N VAL A 174 -19.82 -1.14 27.24
CA VAL A 174 -19.02 -1.66 28.35
C VAL A 174 -19.67 -1.30 29.70
N ALA A 175 -19.52 -2.21 30.66
CA ALA A 175 -19.92 -1.92 32.04
C ALA A 175 -19.00 -0.86 32.67
N THR A 176 -19.54 -0.04 33.55
CA THR A 176 -18.80 1.04 34.24
C THR A 176 -17.56 0.54 34.99
N LYS A 177 -17.64 -0.66 35.57
CA LYS A 177 -16.52 -1.31 36.27
C LYS A 177 -15.63 -2.02 35.27
N GLY A 178 -14.34 -1.63 35.16
CA GLY A 178 -13.40 -2.20 34.21
C GLY A 178 -13.51 -1.63 32.78
N ALA A 179 -14.10 -0.44 32.63
CA ALA A 179 -14.34 0.18 31.33
C ALA A 179 -13.04 0.37 30.49
N LEU A 180 -11.97 0.90 31.09
CA LEU A 180 -10.74 1.21 30.36
C LEU A 180 -10.00 -0.03 29.80
N PRO A 181 -9.77 -1.10 30.58
CA PRO A 181 -9.23 -2.35 30.03
C PRO A 181 -10.13 -2.95 28.93
N SER A 182 -11.44 -2.91 29.09
CA SER A 182 -12.38 -3.41 28.09
C SER A 182 -12.33 -2.61 26.78
N LEU A 183 -12.26 -1.28 26.84
CA LEU A 183 -12.10 -0.42 25.67
C LEU A 183 -10.80 -0.72 24.92
N ARG A 184 -9.68 -0.82 25.64
CA ARG A 184 -8.38 -1.16 25.04
C ARG A 184 -8.40 -2.52 24.34
N SER A 185 -8.97 -3.54 25.00
CA SER A 185 -9.08 -4.90 24.44
C SER A 185 -9.94 -4.91 23.17
N ARG A 186 -11.06 -4.19 23.17
CA ARG A 186 -11.95 -4.11 22.01
C ARG A 186 -11.34 -3.33 20.87
N SER A 187 -10.66 -2.21 21.16
CA SER A 187 -9.94 -1.45 20.14
C SER A 187 -8.82 -2.28 19.49
N PHE A 188 -8.03 -2.98 20.29
CA PHE A 188 -6.98 -3.87 19.81
C PHE A 188 -7.55 -5.05 19.01
N PHE A 189 -8.69 -5.60 19.43
CA PHE A 189 -9.38 -6.66 18.67
C PHE A 189 -9.81 -6.18 17.29
N LEU A 190 -10.40 -4.97 17.18
CA LEU A 190 -10.78 -4.41 15.87
C LEU A 190 -9.57 -4.17 14.95
N GLU A 191 -8.45 -3.72 15.52
CA GLU A 191 -7.20 -3.55 14.79
C GLU A 191 -6.70 -4.89 14.22
N LEU A 192 -6.61 -5.92 15.06
CA LEU A 192 -6.22 -7.26 14.62
C LEU A 192 -7.20 -7.85 13.59
N LEU A 193 -8.47 -7.59 13.76
CA LEU A 193 -9.50 -8.07 12.84
C LEU A 193 -9.37 -7.39 11.47
N MET A 194 -9.09 -6.09 11.43
CA MET A 194 -8.83 -5.37 10.18
C MET A 194 -7.54 -5.87 9.51
N GLU A 195 -6.47 -6.07 10.26
CA GLU A 195 -5.21 -6.61 9.74
C GLU A 195 -5.40 -8.01 9.12
N HIS A 196 -6.12 -8.89 9.82
CA HIS A 196 -6.47 -10.22 9.30
C HIS A 196 -7.32 -10.12 8.03
N TYR A 197 -8.35 -9.26 8.05
CA TYR A 197 -9.20 -9.03 6.90
C TYR A 197 -8.39 -8.61 5.66
N ILE A 198 -7.46 -7.66 5.84
CA ILE A 198 -6.59 -7.15 4.78
C ILE A 198 -5.70 -8.26 4.21
N ASP A 199 -5.06 -9.05 5.08
CA ASP A 199 -4.16 -10.12 4.64
C ASP A 199 -4.88 -11.18 3.80
N GLU A 200 -6.03 -11.61 4.26
CA GLU A 200 -6.85 -12.60 3.55
C GLU A 200 -7.41 -12.04 2.23
N LEU A 201 -7.86 -10.78 2.22
CA LEU A 201 -8.32 -10.12 1.00
C LEU A 201 -7.19 -10.01 -0.04
N LEU A 202 -6.01 -9.57 0.38
CA LEU A 202 -4.84 -9.47 -0.49
C LEU A 202 -4.46 -10.84 -1.07
N SER A 203 -4.43 -11.86 -0.22
CA SER A 203 -4.20 -13.25 -0.64
C SER A 203 -5.24 -13.73 -1.66
N ALA A 204 -6.53 -13.52 -1.39
CA ALA A 204 -7.62 -13.88 -2.30
C ALA A 204 -7.54 -13.17 -3.67
N CYS A 205 -6.99 -11.95 -3.69
CA CYS A 205 -6.77 -11.17 -4.90
C CYS A 205 -5.44 -11.50 -5.61
N GLY A 206 -4.59 -12.36 -5.04
CA GLY A 206 -3.25 -12.65 -5.55
C GLY A 206 -2.32 -11.44 -5.47
N ALA A 207 -2.55 -10.56 -4.50
CA ALA A 207 -1.80 -9.35 -4.21
C ALA A 207 -0.98 -9.50 -2.92
N SER A 208 -0.27 -8.46 -2.52
CA SER A 208 0.58 -8.49 -1.33
C SER A 208 0.52 -7.16 -0.56
N ARG A 209 1.20 -7.10 0.57
CA ARG A 209 1.25 -5.89 1.43
C ARG A 209 1.78 -4.62 0.75
N VAL A 210 2.43 -4.70 -0.42
CA VAL A 210 2.77 -3.50 -1.21
C VAL A 210 1.52 -2.76 -1.67
N ASN A 211 0.44 -3.50 -1.91
CA ASN A 211 -0.85 -2.97 -2.39
C ASN A 211 -1.66 -2.26 -1.29
N LEU A 212 -1.32 -2.46 -0.02
CA LEU A 212 -1.94 -1.74 1.10
C LEU A 212 -1.38 -0.32 1.18
N LEU A 213 -2.22 0.67 0.88
CA LEU A 213 -1.86 2.08 0.94
C LEU A 213 -1.99 2.66 2.35
N TYR A 214 -3.06 2.26 3.05
CA TYR A 214 -3.36 2.75 4.39
C TYR A 214 -4.21 1.73 5.15
N ALA A 215 -3.94 1.58 6.45
CA ALA A 215 -4.80 0.90 7.41
C ALA A 215 -4.75 1.65 8.75
N GLY A 216 -5.90 1.85 9.39
CA GLY A 216 -5.98 2.47 10.71
C GLY A 216 -7.40 2.84 11.10
N GLY A 217 -7.70 2.73 12.39
CA GLY A 217 -8.99 3.11 12.93
C GLY A 217 -10.19 2.29 12.42
N GLY A 218 -9.95 1.08 11.93
CA GLY A 218 -10.99 0.23 11.34
C GLY A 218 -11.26 0.51 9.86
N HIS A 219 -10.39 1.27 9.21
CA HIS A 219 -10.51 1.67 7.80
C HIS A 219 -9.24 1.31 7.02
N CYS A 220 -9.37 0.96 5.74
CA CYS A 220 -8.23 0.72 4.86
C CYS A 220 -8.44 1.24 3.44
N TYR A 221 -7.30 1.53 2.76
CA TYR A 221 -7.23 1.74 1.31
C TYR A 221 -6.25 0.76 0.70
N ILE A 222 -6.67 0.10 -0.37
CA ILE A 222 -5.87 -0.90 -1.09
C ILE A 222 -5.93 -0.59 -2.59
N LEU A 223 -4.78 -0.71 -3.27
CA LEU A 223 -4.70 -0.55 -4.72
C LEU A 223 -4.50 -1.91 -5.37
N LEU A 224 -5.43 -2.36 -6.18
CA LEU A 224 -5.46 -3.69 -6.78
C LEU A 224 -5.48 -3.62 -8.33
N PRO A 225 -5.10 -4.69 -9.04
CA PRO A 225 -5.35 -4.78 -10.48
C PRO A 225 -6.86 -4.76 -10.77
N ASN A 226 -7.30 -3.92 -11.70
CA ASN A 226 -8.71 -3.84 -12.09
C ASN A 226 -9.06 -4.95 -13.07
N THR A 227 -9.33 -6.13 -12.56
CA THR A 227 -9.70 -7.31 -13.36
C THR A 227 -10.98 -7.95 -12.84
N PRO A 228 -11.76 -8.64 -13.71
CA PRO A 228 -12.95 -9.37 -13.27
C PRO A 228 -12.64 -10.38 -12.14
N GLN A 229 -11.50 -11.05 -12.19
CA GLN A 229 -11.10 -12.02 -11.18
C GLN A 229 -10.91 -11.37 -9.81
N VAL A 230 -10.25 -10.21 -9.75
CA VAL A 230 -10.08 -9.45 -8.50
C VAL A 230 -11.43 -9.01 -7.93
N LEU A 231 -12.34 -8.52 -8.77
CA LEU A 231 -13.68 -8.13 -8.33
C LEU A 231 -14.49 -9.32 -7.76
N LEU A 232 -14.39 -10.49 -8.39
CA LEU A 232 -15.01 -11.71 -7.87
C LEU A 232 -14.41 -12.11 -6.51
N SER A 233 -13.09 -12.05 -6.37
CA SER A 233 -12.40 -12.35 -5.10
C SER A 233 -12.82 -11.39 -4.00
N ILE A 234 -12.90 -10.08 -4.27
CA ILE A 234 -13.37 -9.07 -3.31
C ILE A 234 -14.79 -9.42 -2.85
N THR A 235 -15.71 -9.63 -3.80
CA THR A 235 -17.12 -9.92 -3.47
C THR A 235 -17.25 -11.20 -2.64
N ALA A 236 -16.57 -12.26 -3.04
CA ALA A 236 -16.63 -13.53 -2.32
C ALA A 236 -16.07 -13.44 -0.89
N TRP A 237 -14.93 -12.75 -0.73
CA TRP A 237 -14.32 -12.57 0.58
C TRP A 237 -15.18 -11.68 1.50
N ASN A 238 -15.67 -10.55 1.00
CA ASN A 238 -16.49 -9.62 1.79
C ASN A 238 -17.81 -10.27 2.23
N THR A 239 -18.46 -11.04 1.36
CA THR A 239 -19.65 -11.79 1.75
C THR A 239 -19.34 -12.76 2.88
N ARG A 240 -18.31 -13.60 2.74
CA ARG A 240 -17.91 -14.57 3.76
C ARG A 240 -17.54 -13.88 5.08
N PHE A 241 -16.83 -12.77 5.02
CA PHE A 241 -16.40 -12.03 6.21
C PHE A 241 -17.58 -11.39 6.93
N ASN A 242 -18.51 -10.77 6.21
CA ASN A 242 -19.71 -10.18 6.78
C ASN A 242 -20.68 -11.24 7.34
N ASP A 243 -20.79 -12.42 6.72
CA ASP A 243 -21.54 -13.55 7.26
C ASP A 243 -20.95 -14.01 8.62
N TRP A 244 -19.62 -14.06 8.71
CA TRP A 244 -18.95 -14.37 9.97
C TRP A 244 -19.18 -13.26 11.01
N LEU A 245 -19.06 -11.97 10.64
CA LEU A 245 -19.37 -10.85 11.56
C LEU A 245 -20.79 -10.91 12.06
N ALA A 246 -21.76 -11.18 11.19
CA ALA A 246 -23.17 -11.30 11.56
C ALA A 246 -23.39 -12.46 12.53
N GLY A 247 -22.71 -13.59 12.35
CA GLY A 247 -22.76 -14.74 13.25
C GLY A 247 -22.18 -14.45 14.64
N GLN A 248 -21.14 -13.61 14.74
CA GLN A 248 -20.45 -13.30 16.01
C GLN A 248 -21.05 -12.09 16.71
N PHE A 249 -21.45 -11.06 16.00
CA PHE A 249 -21.79 -9.75 16.54
C PHE A 249 -23.20 -9.28 16.15
N GLY A 250 -23.96 -10.09 15.40
CA GLY A 250 -25.25 -9.71 14.86
C GLY A 250 -25.15 -8.46 13.99
N ILE A 251 -26.04 -7.50 14.21
CA ILE A 251 -26.05 -6.22 13.47
C ILE A 251 -25.15 -5.15 14.10
N SER A 252 -24.34 -5.51 15.11
CA SER A 252 -23.56 -4.53 15.87
C SER A 252 -22.26 -4.14 15.20
N LEU A 253 -21.74 -4.99 14.34
CA LEU A 253 -20.52 -4.76 13.60
C LEU A 253 -20.67 -5.28 12.16
N PHE A 254 -20.31 -4.46 11.20
CA PHE A 254 -20.42 -4.77 9.77
C PHE A 254 -19.24 -4.12 9.04
N LEU A 255 -18.73 -4.78 7.99
CA LEU A 255 -17.71 -4.19 7.11
C LEU A 255 -18.40 -3.61 5.86
N ALA A 256 -18.43 -2.30 5.78
CA ALA A 256 -18.81 -1.60 4.57
C ALA A 256 -17.61 -1.52 3.61
N ASP A 257 -17.84 -1.74 2.33
CA ASP A 257 -16.78 -1.66 1.34
C ASP A 257 -17.21 -0.99 0.04
N GLY A 258 -16.23 -0.53 -0.72
CA GLY A 258 -16.46 0.08 -2.01
C GLY A 258 -15.20 0.19 -2.84
N TRP A 259 -15.37 0.29 -4.14
CA TRP A 259 -14.24 0.42 -5.06
C TRP A 259 -14.55 1.28 -6.28
N THR A 260 -13.50 1.74 -6.92
CA THR A 260 -13.57 2.41 -8.22
C THR A 260 -12.38 2.08 -9.07
N GLY A 261 -12.61 1.84 -10.37
CA GLY A 261 -11.51 1.77 -11.34
C GLY A 261 -10.87 3.13 -11.51
N CYS A 262 -9.54 3.17 -11.53
CA CYS A 262 -8.75 4.39 -11.74
C CYS A 262 -7.67 4.19 -12.80
N SER A 263 -7.40 5.27 -13.53
CA SER A 263 -6.37 5.31 -14.59
C SER A 263 -5.09 5.97 -14.08
N GLY A 264 -3.99 5.79 -14.80
CA GLY A 264 -2.72 6.48 -14.51
C GLY A 264 -2.89 8.00 -14.50
N ASN A 265 -3.67 8.56 -15.42
CA ASN A 265 -3.90 10.00 -15.47
C ASN A 265 -4.73 10.49 -14.26
N GLU A 266 -5.74 9.73 -13.79
CA GLU A 266 -6.47 10.08 -12.57
C GLU A 266 -5.54 10.05 -11.34
N LEU A 267 -4.65 9.07 -11.23
CA LEU A 267 -3.66 8.97 -10.14
C LEU A 267 -2.65 10.13 -10.17
N MET A 268 -2.28 10.61 -11.36
CA MET A 268 -1.42 11.79 -11.53
C MET A 268 -2.16 13.14 -11.41
N ASN A 269 -3.47 13.12 -11.14
CA ASN A 269 -4.32 14.31 -11.14
C ASN A 269 -4.31 15.08 -12.48
N ILE A 270 -4.37 14.37 -13.59
CA ILE A 270 -4.35 14.95 -14.94
C ILE A 270 -5.71 14.76 -15.63
N PRO A 271 -6.35 15.84 -16.14
CA PRO A 271 -5.93 17.24 -16.01
C PRO A 271 -6.22 17.83 -14.63
N ALA A 272 -5.31 18.63 -14.08
CA ALA A 272 -5.39 19.13 -12.70
C ALA A 272 -6.63 19.97 -12.41
N GLU A 273 -7.11 20.73 -13.42
CA GLU A 273 -8.30 21.61 -13.31
C GLU A 273 -9.58 20.82 -13.02
N GLN A 274 -9.65 19.56 -13.44
CA GLN A 274 -10.80 18.68 -13.21
C GLN A 274 -10.70 17.93 -11.88
N MET A 275 -9.58 18.04 -11.18
CA MET A 275 -9.29 17.35 -9.92
C MET A 275 -9.66 15.86 -9.93
N PRO A 276 -9.20 15.07 -10.94
CA PRO A 276 -9.62 13.68 -11.10
C PRO A 276 -9.18 12.80 -9.94
N TYR A 277 -8.07 13.12 -9.28
CA TYR A 277 -7.63 12.44 -8.06
C TYR A 277 -8.67 12.58 -6.93
N THR A 278 -9.13 13.79 -6.66
CA THR A 278 -10.19 14.05 -5.67
C THR A 278 -11.51 13.36 -6.06
N ALA A 279 -11.87 13.41 -7.33
CA ALA A 279 -13.09 12.77 -7.85
C ALA A 279 -13.02 11.23 -7.67
N MET A 280 -11.86 10.62 -7.81
CA MET A 280 -11.64 9.19 -7.57
C MET A 280 -11.96 8.80 -6.12
N PHE A 281 -11.42 9.51 -5.13
CA PHE A 281 -11.72 9.26 -3.72
C PHE A 281 -13.21 9.49 -3.38
N ARG A 282 -13.84 10.52 -3.96
CA ARG A 282 -15.29 10.73 -3.79
C ARG A 282 -16.10 9.54 -4.32
N ARG A 283 -15.71 8.94 -5.45
CA ARG A 283 -16.39 7.76 -6.00
C ARG A 283 -16.28 6.56 -5.05
N VAL A 284 -15.09 6.33 -4.46
CA VAL A 284 -14.91 5.25 -3.47
C VAL A 284 -15.78 5.48 -2.24
N SER A 285 -15.73 6.69 -1.66
CA SER A 285 -16.55 7.04 -0.49
C SER A 285 -18.04 6.88 -0.77
N ALA A 286 -18.52 7.30 -1.96
CA ALA A 286 -19.90 7.11 -2.36
C ALA A 286 -20.28 5.63 -2.60
N ALA A 287 -19.32 4.77 -2.94
CA ALA A 287 -19.54 3.33 -3.06
C ALA A 287 -19.71 2.65 -1.70
N ILE A 288 -18.91 3.05 -0.71
CA ILE A 288 -18.99 2.54 0.68
C ILE A 288 -20.32 2.93 1.36
N ALA A 289 -20.87 4.11 1.03
CA ALA A 289 -22.09 4.61 1.63
C ALA A 289 -23.39 3.97 1.08
N ARG A 290 -23.32 3.07 0.12
CA ARG A 290 -24.46 2.35 -0.48
C ARG A 290 -24.74 1.02 0.18
#